data_552965f16b665f79717fbee83ef4ab56
#
_entry.id   552965f16b665f79717fbee83ef4ab56
#
_cell.length_a   1.000
_cell.length_b   1.000
_cell.length_c   1.000
_cell.angle_alpha   90.00
_cell.angle_beta   90.00
_cell.angle_gamma   90.00
#
_symmetry.space_group_name_H-M   'P 1'
#
loop_
_entity.id
_entity.type
_entity.pdbx_description
1 polymer ?
#
loop_
_entity_poly.entity_id
_entity_poly.type
_entity_poly.pdbx_seq_one_letter_code
_entity_poly.pdbx_strand_id
1 'polypeptide(L)'
;MPQAERIGVTVSRSVADQLPKVVALQQAVANSLELQAKAEIILWDDYFAPGYGTPNEDGMAAVKLLAQLEGILLDPVYTGKAMAGLIDGIAQKRFKDEGPILFVHTGGAPALFAYHPHV
;
A
#
# COMPACT_ATOMS: atom_id res chain seq x y z
N MET A 1 -21.75 -12.87 2.88
CA MET A 1 -21.01 -11.64 2.58
C MET A 1 -19.93 -11.93 1.55
N PRO A 2 -19.91 -11.23 0.41
CA PRO A 2 -18.80 -11.42 -0.52
C PRO A 2 -17.49 -11.06 0.19
N GLN A 3 -16.43 -11.80 -0.12
CA GLN A 3 -15.13 -11.49 0.45
C GLN A 3 -14.58 -10.22 -0.17
N ALA A 4 -14.08 -9.32 0.67
CA ALA A 4 -13.41 -8.13 0.21
C ALA A 4 -12.14 -8.51 -0.56
N GLU A 5 -11.93 -7.88 -1.71
CA GLU A 5 -10.67 -7.95 -2.42
C GLU A 5 -9.58 -7.24 -1.60
N ARG A 6 -8.41 -7.85 -1.52
CA ARG A 6 -7.29 -7.31 -0.74
C ARG A 6 -6.14 -7.04 -1.68
N ILE A 7 -5.75 -5.78 -1.74
CA ILE A 7 -4.70 -5.31 -2.64
C ILE A 7 -3.55 -4.77 -1.79
N GLY A 8 -2.37 -5.33 -2.00
CA GLY A 8 -1.14 -4.81 -1.42
C GLY A 8 -0.37 -4.00 -2.44
N VAL A 9 0.10 -2.83 -2.07
CA VAL A 9 0.98 -2.01 -2.90
C VAL A 9 2.42 -2.24 -2.44
N THR A 10 3.26 -2.76 -3.32
CA THR A 10 4.66 -3.00 -2.98
C THR A 10 5.43 -1.68 -2.93
N VAL A 11 6.38 -1.60 -2.01
CA VAL A 11 7.21 -0.41 -1.82
C VAL A 11 8.70 -0.66 -2.06
N SER A 12 9.07 -1.90 -2.41
CA SER A 12 10.48 -2.28 -2.55
C SER A 12 10.76 -3.29 -3.65
N ARG A 13 9.81 -4.14 -4.01
CA ARG A 13 10.05 -5.27 -4.90
C ARG A 13 8.96 -5.42 -5.94
N SER A 14 9.32 -6.10 -7.05
CA SER A 14 8.34 -6.54 -8.03
C SER A 14 7.35 -7.54 -7.43
N VAL A 15 6.21 -7.71 -8.10
CA VAL A 15 5.24 -8.76 -7.73
C VAL A 15 5.92 -10.13 -7.72
N ALA A 16 6.74 -10.43 -8.73
CA ALA A 16 7.42 -11.73 -8.82
C ALA A 16 8.29 -12.03 -7.59
N ASP A 17 8.97 -11.01 -7.05
CA ASP A 17 9.83 -11.17 -5.87
C ASP A 17 9.06 -11.09 -4.55
N GLN A 18 8.01 -10.29 -4.51
CA GLN A 18 7.27 -10.03 -3.26
C GLN A 18 6.20 -11.09 -2.98
N LEU A 19 5.51 -11.57 -4.01
CA LEU A 19 4.38 -12.49 -3.84
C LEU A 19 4.73 -13.75 -3.05
N PRO A 20 5.84 -14.46 -3.35
CA PRO A 20 6.20 -15.65 -2.58
C PRO A 20 6.39 -15.38 -1.08
N LYS A 21 6.91 -14.20 -0.74
CA LYS A 21 7.13 -13.80 0.66
C LYS A 21 5.81 -13.55 1.38
N VAL A 22 4.88 -12.89 0.72
CA VAL A 22 3.54 -12.63 1.28
C VAL A 22 2.75 -13.91 1.44
N VAL A 23 2.80 -14.80 0.45
CA VAL A 23 2.14 -16.12 0.52
C VAL A 23 2.69 -16.94 1.68
N ALA A 24 4.01 -16.99 1.84
CA ALA A 24 4.65 -17.72 2.93
C ALA A 24 4.23 -17.17 4.30
N LEU A 25 4.17 -15.85 4.44
CA LEU A 25 3.74 -15.19 5.68
C LEU A 25 2.25 -15.45 5.96
N GLN A 26 1.40 -15.35 4.95
CA GLN A 26 -0.03 -15.66 5.07
C GLN A 26 -0.23 -17.09 5.58
N GLN A 27 0.50 -18.05 5.00
CA GLN A 27 0.40 -19.44 5.40
C GLN A 27 0.91 -19.67 6.83
N ALA A 28 2.01 -19.02 7.21
CA ALA A 28 2.56 -19.11 8.55
C ALA A 28 1.59 -18.57 9.61
N VAL A 29 0.97 -17.42 9.32
CA VAL A 29 -0.04 -16.83 10.22
C VAL A 29 -1.27 -17.74 10.32
N ALA A 30 -1.77 -18.24 9.20
CA ALA A 30 -2.92 -19.13 9.18
C ALA A 30 -2.65 -20.41 9.99
N ASN A 31 -1.47 -21.01 9.82
CA ASN A 31 -1.06 -22.19 10.59
C ASN A 31 -1.00 -21.90 12.09
N SER A 32 -0.43 -20.75 12.46
CA SER A 32 -0.32 -20.32 13.86
C SER A 32 -1.69 -20.13 14.53
N LEU A 33 -2.68 -19.70 13.76
CA LEU A 33 -4.05 -19.46 14.25
C LEU A 33 -4.98 -20.65 14.00
N GLU A 34 -4.46 -21.76 13.49
CA GLU A 34 -5.25 -22.95 13.13
C GLU A 34 -6.38 -22.64 12.14
N LEU A 35 -6.10 -21.72 11.20
CA LEU A 35 -7.02 -21.30 10.15
C LEU A 35 -6.52 -21.74 8.78
N GLN A 36 -7.42 -21.74 7.81
CA GLN A 36 -7.05 -21.91 6.40
C GLN A 36 -6.85 -20.57 5.73
N ALA A 37 -5.73 -20.42 5.01
CA ALA A 37 -5.46 -19.26 4.20
C ALA A 37 -6.30 -19.32 2.91
N LYS A 38 -7.38 -18.55 2.83
CA LYS A 38 -8.32 -18.56 1.69
C LYS A 38 -8.27 -17.30 0.86
N ALA A 39 -7.68 -16.23 1.38
CA ALA A 39 -7.68 -14.94 0.69
C ALA A 39 -6.70 -14.97 -0.48
N GLU A 40 -7.16 -14.56 -1.64
CA GLU A 40 -6.28 -14.25 -2.77
C GLU A 40 -5.40 -13.05 -2.42
N ILE A 41 -4.14 -13.11 -2.80
CA ILE A 41 -3.19 -12.02 -2.62
C ILE A 41 -3.01 -11.32 -3.95
N ILE A 42 -3.39 -10.05 -4.00
CA ILE A 42 -3.23 -9.20 -5.17
C ILE A 42 -2.19 -8.15 -4.82
N LEU A 43 -1.13 -8.04 -5.62
CA LEU A 43 -0.07 -7.06 -5.41
C LEU A 43 0.06 -6.15 -6.63
N TRP A 44 0.27 -4.86 -6.37
CA TRP A 44 0.59 -3.86 -7.38
C TRP A 44 2.00 -3.34 -7.13
N ASP A 45 2.87 -3.42 -8.13
CA ASP A 45 4.26 -3.03 -8.03
C ASP A 45 4.63 -1.81 -8.89
N ASP A 46 3.64 -1.03 -9.30
CA ASP A 46 3.83 0.09 -10.21
C ASP A 46 4.26 1.39 -9.50
N TYR A 47 4.34 1.40 -8.16
CA TYR A 47 4.40 2.64 -7.38
C TYR A 47 5.64 2.78 -6.50
N PHE A 48 6.58 1.82 -6.51
CA PHE A 48 7.74 1.86 -5.61
C PHE A 48 8.98 2.55 -6.18
N ALA A 49 9.04 2.73 -7.51
CA ALA A 49 10.22 3.31 -8.14
C ALA A 49 10.57 4.69 -7.54
N PRO A 50 11.86 5.06 -7.47
CA PRO A 50 12.99 4.31 -8.00
C PRO A 50 13.46 3.17 -7.11
N GLY A 51 13.00 3.09 -5.86
CA GLY A 51 13.38 2.01 -4.97
C GLY A 51 12.92 2.23 -3.54
N TYR A 52 13.21 1.25 -2.69
CA TYR A 52 12.85 1.28 -1.28
C TYR A 52 13.47 2.48 -0.57
N GLY A 53 12.66 3.16 0.23
CA GLY A 53 13.12 4.29 1.02
C GLY A 53 13.34 5.59 0.24
N THR A 54 13.25 5.55 -1.09
CA THR A 54 13.40 6.74 -1.92
C THR A 54 12.04 7.33 -2.25
N PRO A 55 11.74 8.56 -1.81
CA PRO A 55 10.49 9.22 -2.16
C PRO A 55 10.35 9.37 -3.67
N ASN A 56 9.12 9.28 -4.17
CA ASN A 56 8.81 9.59 -5.55
C ASN A 56 7.74 10.66 -5.64
N GLU A 57 7.58 11.21 -6.83
CA GLU A 57 6.69 12.35 -7.05
C GLU A 57 5.23 12.02 -6.71
N ASP A 58 4.73 10.89 -7.17
CA ASP A 58 3.34 10.47 -6.92
C ASP A 58 3.07 10.22 -5.44
N GLY A 59 4.01 9.55 -4.76
CA GLY A 59 3.92 9.31 -3.33
C GLY A 59 3.93 10.60 -2.53
N MET A 60 4.79 11.54 -2.91
CA MET A 60 4.86 12.85 -2.26
C MET A 60 3.61 13.68 -2.49
N ALA A 61 3.05 13.62 -3.71
CA ALA A 61 1.78 14.27 -4.00
C ALA A 61 0.64 13.71 -3.14
N ALA A 62 0.61 12.39 -2.96
CA ALA A 62 -0.38 11.72 -2.10
C ALA A 62 -0.23 12.14 -0.63
N VAL A 63 0.99 12.21 -0.12
CA VAL A 63 1.28 12.68 1.25
C VAL A 63 0.70 14.08 1.46
N LYS A 64 0.98 15.01 0.55
CA LYS A 64 0.49 16.38 0.63
C LYS A 64 -1.03 16.45 0.51
N LEU A 65 -1.60 15.70 -0.41
CA LEU A 65 -3.05 15.71 -0.67
C LEU A 65 -3.83 15.29 0.57
N LEU A 66 -3.45 14.18 1.20
CA LEU A 66 -4.13 13.69 2.40
C LEU A 66 -3.98 14.63 3.58
N ALA A 67 -2.81 15.22 3.75
CA ALA A 67 -2.59 16.21 4.80
C ALA A 67 -3.48 17.44 4.61
N GLN A 68 -3.59 17.93 3.38
CA GLN A 68 -4.37 19.13 3.07
C GLN A 68 -5.88 18.90 3.15
N LEU A 69 -6.38 17.78 2.64
CA LEU A 69 -7.81 17.54 2.53
C LEU A 69 -8.40 16.91 3.77
N GLU A 70 -7.65 16.05 4.45
CA GLU A 70 -8.18 15.21 5.53
C GLU A 70 -7.44 15.38 6.86
N GLY A 71 -6.32 16.10 6.88
CA GLY A 71 -5.49 16.18 8.07
C GLY A 71 -4.83 14.86 8.45
N ILE A 72 -4.73 13.92 7.51
CA ILE A 72 -4.13 12.61 7.71
C ILE A 72 -2.69 12.65 7.26
N LEU A 73 -1.77 12.25 8.16
CA LEU A 73 -0.34 12.23 7.88
C LEU A 73 0.09 10.85 7.38
N LEU A 74 0.55 10.80 6.15
CA LEU A 74 1.20 9.63 5.55
C LEU A 74 2.71 9.79 5.59
N ASP A 75 3.45 8.74 5.26
CA ASP A 75 4.91 8.79 5.15
C ASP A 75 5.36 8.60 3.69
N PRO A 76 6.57 9.04 3.33
CA PRO A 76 7.04 8.94 1.95
C PRO A 76 7.52 7.55 1.53
N VAL A 77 7.74 6.63 2.46
CA VAL A 77 8.29 5.29 2.19
C VAL A 77 7.21 4.27 1.91
N TYR A 78 6.20 4.22 2.77
CA TYR A 78 5.16 3.18 2.77
C TYR A 78 3.79 3.73 2.38
N THR A 79 3.16 4.45 3.27
CA THR A 79 1.76 4.84 3.11
C THR A 79 1.53 5.87 2.02
N GLY A 80 2.51 6.72 1.75
CA GLY A 80 2.43 7.66 0.61
C GLY A 80 2.41 6.93 -0.72
N LYS A 81 3.28 5.94 -0.89
CA LYS A 81 3.30 5.13 -2.13
C LYS A 81 2.05 4.28 -2.26
N ALA A 82 1.57 3.70 -1.16
CA ALA A 82 0.32 2.94 -1.16
C ALA A 82 -0.89 3.82 -1.52
N MET A 83 -0.95 5.04 -0.99
CA MET A 83 -2.02 5.98 -1.31
C MET A 83 -1.93 6.45 -2.77
N ALA A 84 -0.73 6.66 -3.30
CA ALA A 84 -0.55 6.93 -4.73
C ALA A 84 -1.12 5.80 -5.58
N GLY A 85 -0.91 4.55 -5.16
CA GLY A 85 -1.50 3.38 -5.81
C GLY A 85 -3.03 3.38 -5.76
N LEU A 86 -3.61 3.76 -4.63
CA LEU A 86 -5.07 3.89 -4.50
C LEU A 86 -5.63 4.97 -5.44
N ILE A 87 -5.02 6.16 -5.43
CA ILE A 87 -5.45 7.28 -6.27
C ILE A 87 -5.37 6.91 -7.76
N ASP A 88 -4.23 6.37 -8.18
CA ASP A 88 -4.04 5.92 -9.56
C ASP A 88 -4.96 4.75 -9.91
N GLY A 89 -5.15 3.82 -9.01
CA GLY A 89 -6.07 2.70 -9.18
C GLY A 89 -7.50 3.13 -9.43
N ILE A 90 -7.98 4.16 -8.74
CA ILE A 90 -9.28 4.76 -8.98
C ILE A 90 -9.31 5.41 -10.37
N ALA A 91 -8.30 6.21 -10.70
CA ALA A 91 -8.22 6.90 -11.98
C ALA A 91 -8.16 5.93 -13.17
N GLN A 92 -7.45 4.82 -13.02
CA GLN A 92 -7.31 3.78 -14.04
C GLN A 92 -8.44 2.74 -14.01
N LYS A 93 -9.42 2.89 -13.12
CA LYS A 93 -10.53 1.96 -12.96
C LYS A 93 -10.07 0.52 -12.69
N ARG A 94 -9.04 0.37 -11.86
CA ARG A 94 -8.48 -0.95 -11.49
C ARG A 94 -9.33 -1.70 -10.46
N PHE A 95 -10.26 -1.03 -9.79
CA PHE A 95 -11.18 -1.68 -8.86
C PHE A 95 -12.39 -2.22 -9.62
N LYS A 96 -12.68 -3.50 -9.40
CA LYS A 96 -13.74 -4.22 -10.12
C LYS A 96 -15.13 -3.92 -9.61
N ASP A 97 -15.24 -3.47 -8.39
CA ASP A 97 -16.51 -3.27 -7.71
C ASP A 97 -16.64 -1.82 -7.27
N GLU A 98 -17.89 -1.37 -7.16
CA GLU A 98 -18.23 -0.01 -6.75
C GLU A 98 -18.48 0.10 -5.25
N GLY A 99 -18.15 -0.93 -4.47
CA GLY A 99 -18.28 -0.92 -3.03
C GLY A 99 -17.31 0.04 -2.36
N PRO A 100 -17.46 0.25 -1.04
CA PRO A 100 -16.55 1.10 -0.29
C PRO A 100 -15.11 0.54 -0.30
N ILE A 101 -14.14 1.45 -0.35
CA ILE A 101 -12.72 1.11 -0.31
C ILE A 101 -12.19 1.44 1.09
N LEU A 102 -11.58 0.46 1.74
CA LEU A 102 -10.90 0.66 3.02
C LEU A 102 -9.40 0.76 2.78
N PHE A 103 -8.82 1.89 3.16
CA PHE A 103 -7.37 2.06 3.18
C PHE A 103 -6.85 1.72 4.58
N VAL A 104 -5.97 0.73 4.68
CA VAL A 104 -5.35 0.35 5.95
C VAL A 104 -4.11 1.21 6.16
N HIS A 105 -4.20 2.19 7.07
CA HIS A 105 -3.09 3.05 7.42
C HIS A 105 -2.18 2.33 8.42
N THR A 106 -0.99 1.95 7.97
CA THR A 106 -0.07 1.13 8.76
C THR A 106 0.90 1.93 9.64
N GLY A 107 0.75 3.25 9.69
CA GLY A 107 1.61 4.12 10.49
C GLY A 107 2.70 4.80 9.67
N GLY A 108 3.82 5.12 10.31
CA GLY A 108 5.00 5.67 9.63
C GLY A 108 5.09 7.20 9.59
N ALA A 109 4.09 7.94 10.08
CA ALA A 109 4.09 9.40 10.07
C ALA A 109 5.37 10.05 10.65
N PRO A 110 6.03 9.51 11.68
CA PRO A 110 7.30 10.08 12.17
C PRO A 110 8.42 10.17 11.12
N ALA A 111 8.36 9.34 10.06
CA ALA A 111 9.34 9.40 8.98
C ALA A 111 9.29 10.73 8.21
N LEU A 112 8.19 11.48 8.28
CA LEU A 112 8.12 12.82 7.69
C LEU A 112 9.25 13.74 8.18
N PHE A 113 9.62 13.63 9.43
CA PHE A 113 10.71 14.43 10.00
C PHE A 113 12.07 14.03 9.45
N ALA A 114 12.28 12.75 9.19
CA ALA A 114 13.53 12.24 8.63
C ALA A 114 13.72 12.67 7.16
N TYR A 115 12.63 12.88 6.43
CA TYR A 115 12.67 13.27 5.02
C TYR A 115 12.51 14.77 4.77
N HIS A 116 12.40 15.58 5.83
CA HIS A 116 12.44 17.03 5.70
C HIS A 116 13.82 17.47 5.17
N PRO A 117 13.92 18.45 4.22
CA PRO A 117 12.87 19.27 3.66
C PRO A 117 12.21 18.72 2.38
N HIS A 118 12.45 17.47 2.04
CA HIS A 118 11.95 16.89 0.79
C HIS A 118 10.43 16.64 0.79
N VAL A 119 9.83 16.76 1.95
CA VAL A 119 8.37 16.54 2.10
C VAL A 119 7.66 17.84 2.35
#